data_077bfeb2f78e5b9a6d6221145266e9cd
#
_entry.id   077bfeb2f78e5b9a6d6221145266e9cd
#
_cell.length_a   1.000
_cell.length_b   1.000
_cell.length_c   1.000
_cell.angle_alpha   90.00
_cell.angle_beta   90.00
_cell.angle_gamma   90.00
#
_symmetry.space_group_name_H-M   'P 1'
#
loop_
_entity.id
_entity.type
_entity.pdbx_description
1 polymer ?
#
loop_
_entity_poly.entity_id
_entity_poly.type
_entity_poly.pdbx_seq_one_letter_code
_entity_poly.pdbx_strand_id
1 'polypeptide(L)'
;MENVVMKGIPMREAPMEYTPGGMGVMMDVIDYKNSMDAIGYTVYYYAAEMNKKENVKFLSVNGIACNKETIRSKEYPFSGPLYAITREGDESESVQTLLEFLQSREGQKLVEWGGFVPLQ
;
A
#
# COMPACT_ATOMS: atom_id res chain seq x y z
N MET A 1 1.48 5.41 10.84
CA MET A 1 0.56 6.56 10.89
C MET A 1 1.13 7.67 11.77
N GLU A 2 1.40 7.44 13.05
CA GLU A 2 1.85 8.48 14.01
C GLU A 2 3.09 9.27 13.57
N ASN A 3 4.14 8.59 13.15
CA ASN A 3 5.40 9.27 12.81
C ASN A 3 5.39 9.94 11.43
N VAL A 4 4.65 9.39 10.47
CA VAL A 4 4.69 9.83 9.08
C VAL A 4 3.60 10.85 8.77
N VAL A 5 2.37 10.58 9.20
CA VAL A 5 1.21 11.43 8.93
C VAL A 5 1.01 12.45 10.03
N MET A 6 0.94 11.99 11.28
CA MET A 6 0.64 12.83 12.44
C MET A 6 1.85 13.64 12.92
N LYS A 7 3.08 13.23 12.56
CA LYS A 7 4.32 13.95 12.94
C LYS A 7 4.43 14.27 14.43
N GLY A 8 4.04 13.31 15.27
CA GLY A 8 4.07 13.46 16.73
C GLY A 8 2.85 14.15 17.34
N ILE A 9 1.87 14.55 16.54
CA ILE A 9 0.58 15.02 17.08
C ILE A 9 -0.17 13.82 17.65
N PRO A 10 -0.66 13.88 18.91
CA PRO A 10 -1.38 12.77 19.51
C PRO A 10 -2.63 12.42 18.70
N MET A 11 -2.81 11.14 18.43
CA MET A 11 -4.04 10.65 17.84
C MET A 11 -5.13 10.59 18.90
N ARG A 12 -6.37 10.78 18.46
CA ARG A 12 -7.53 10.49 19.30
C ARG A 12 -7.50 9.03 19.74
N GLU A 13 -8.02 8.73 20.92
CA GLU A 13 -8.20 7.35 21.38
C GLU A 13 -8.98 6.55 20.34
N ALA A 14 -8.47 5.35 20.05
CA ALA A 14 -9.10 4.47 19.05
C ALA A 14 -10.51 4.08 19.49
N PRO A 15 -11.49 4.01 18.58
CA PRO A 15 -12.81 3.50 18.91
C PRO A 15 -12.71 2.03 19.34
N MET A 16 -13.68 1.57 20.13
CA MET A 16 -13.74 0.16 20.58
C MET A 16 -13.89 -0.82 19.42
N GLU A 17 -14.51 -0.38 18.33
CA GLU A 17 -14.64 -1.12 17.09
C GLU A 17 -13.74 -0.51 16.03
N TYR A 18 -12.90 -1.33 15.42
CA TYR A 18 -12.08 -0.95 14.26
C TYR A 18 -12.05 -2.09 13.24
N THR A 19 -11.97 -1.76 12.00
CA THR A 19 -11.91 -2.74 10.91
C THR A 19 -10.47 -3.13 10.64
N PRO A 20 -10.08 -4.38 10.91
CA PRO A 20 -8.73 -4.85 10.62
C PRO A 20 -8.55 -5.09 9.11
N GLY A 21 -7.37 -4.73 8.62
CA GLY A 21 -6.92 -5.05 7.27
C GLY A 21 -7.29 -4.03 6.19
N GLY A 22 -6.51 -4.08 5.11
CA GLY A 22 -6.58 -3.08 4.04
C GLY A 22 -7.88 -3.07 3.23
N MET A 23 -8.59 -4.20 3.19
CA MET A 23 -9.84 -4.32 2.44
C MET A 23 -11.03 -3.74 3.21
N GLY A 24 -11.09 -3.98 4.51
CA GLY A 24 -12.14 -3.45 5.38
C GLY A 24 -12.18 -1.94 5.40
N VAL A 25 -11.01 -1.29 5.44
CA VAL A 25 -10.92 0.17 5.42
C VAL A 25 -11.63 0.80 4.21
N MET A 26 -11.52 0.18 3.04
CA MET A 26 -12.21 0.66 1.84
C MET A 26 -13.72 0.49 1.95
N MET A 27 -14.17 -0.63 2.50
CA MET A 27 -15.60 -0.88 2.70
C MET A 27 -16.18 0.08 3.72
N ASP A 28 -15.49 0.34 4.82
CA ASP A 28 -15.93 1.30 5.85
C ASP A 28 -16.10 2.72 5.28
N VAL A 29 -15.15 3.18 4.45
CA VAL A 29 -15.27 4.48 3.79
C VAL A 29 -16.51 4.53 2.88
N ILE A 30 -16.81 3.44 2.17
CA ILE A 30 -17.98 3.34 1.28
C ILE A 30 -19.27 3.25 2.10
N ASP A 31 -19.29 2.45 3.16
CA ASP A 31 -20.43 2.25 4.04
C ASP A 31 -20.78 3.54 4.81
N TYR A 32 -19.79 4.36 5.10
CA TYR A 32 -19.99 5.72 5.62
C TYR A 32 -20.53 6.69 4.56
N LYS A 33 -21.08 6.14 3.47
CA LYS A 33 -21.62 6.86 2.31
C LYS A 33 -20.64 7.82 1.65
N ASN A 34 -19.34 7.53 1.78
CA ASN A 34 -18.27 8.37 1.24
C ASN A 34 -18.45 9.86 1.62
N SER A 35 -18.84 10.10 2.88
CA SER A 35 -19.06 11.45 3.39
C SER A 35 -17.75 12.25 3.39
N MET A 36 -17.86 13.57 3.47
CA MET A 36 -16.70 14.47 3.54
C MET A 36 -15.81 14.21 4.78
N ASP A 37 -16.36 13.53 5.79
CA ASP A 37 -15.67 13.19 7.03
C ASP A 37 -15.03 11.79 6.99
N ALA A 38 -15.24 11.03 5.91
CA ALA A 38 -14.71 9.69 5.75
C ALA A 38 -13.36 9.73 5.04
N ILE A 39 -12.32 9.27 5.74
CA ILE A 39 -10.99 9.06 5.19
C ILE A 39 -10.47 7.69 5.57
N GLY A 40 -9.99 6.93 4.58
CA GLY A 40 -9.34 5.66 4.78
C GLY A 40 -7.88 5.69 4.35
N TYR A 41 -7.07 4.79 4.88
CA TYR A 41 -5.72 4.55 4.42
C TYR A 41 -5.48 3.07 4.24
N THR A 42 -4.87 2.71 3.14
CA THR A 42 -4.57 1.31 2.79
C THR A 42 -3.40 1.28 1.82
N VAL A 43 -2.94 0.09 1.49
CA VAL A 43 -1.92 -0.09 0.45
C VAL A 43 -2.54 0.21 -0.92
N TYR A 44 -1.80 0.92 -1.78
CA TYR A 44 -2.26 1.32 -3.12
C TYR A 44 -2.84 0.14 -3.91
N TYR A 45 -2.17 -1.01 -3.88
CA TYR A 45 -2.60 -2.22 -4.57
C TYR A 45 -4.03 -2.64 -4.20
N TYR A 46 -4.38 -2.64 -2.91
CA TYR A 46 -5.73 -3.03 -2.48
C TYR A 46 -6.80 -2.09 -2.98
N ALA A 47 -6.53 -0.81 -3.01
CA ALA A 47 -7.51 0.19 -3.41
C ALA A 47 -7.61 0.33 -4.94
N ALA A 48 -6.49 0.21 -5.67
CA ALA A 48 -6.44 0.45 -7.10
C ALA A 48 -6.75 -0.79 -7.95
N GLU A 49 -6.32 -1.97 -7.50
CA GLU A 49 -6.34 -3.20 -8.30
C GLU A 49 -7.37 -4.22 -7.78
N MET A 50 -7.37 -4.51 -6.47
CA MET A 50 -8.26 -5.52 -5.90
C MET A 50 -9.69 -5.03 -5.68
N ASN A 51 -9.85 -3.79 -5.24
CA ASN A 51 -11.13 -3.23 -4.84
C ASN A 51 -11.40 -1.88 -5.51
N LYS A 52 -11.10 -1.79 -6.78
CA LYS A 52 -11.38 -0.58 -7.55
C LYS A 52 -12.86 -0.20 -7.44
N LYS A 53 -13.13 0.95 -6.83
CA LYS A 53 -14.45 1.52 -6.68
C LYS A 53 -14.48 2.90 -7.31
N GLU A 54 -15.49 3.15 -8.13
CA GLU A 54 -15.64 4.42 -8.85
C GLU A 54 -15.91 5.62 -7.93
N ASN A 55 -16.48 5.36 -6.76
CA ASN A 55 -16.84 6.36 -5.77
C ASN A 55 -15.75 6.67 -4.73
N VAL A 56 -14.56 6.09 -4.86
CA VAL A 56 -13.43 6.35 -3.96
C VAL A 56 -12.33 7.08 -4.71
N LYS A 57 -11.81 8.14 -4.11
CA LYS A 57 -10.77 8.98 -4.68
C LYS A 57 -9.46 8.83 -3.90
N PHE A 58 -8.37 8.61 -4.62
CA PHE A 58 -7.02 8.76 -4.04
C PHE A 58 -6.72 10.23 -3.78
N LEU A 59 -6.26 10.53 -2.57
CA LEU A 59 -5.89 11.89 -2.20
C LEU A 59 -4.47 12.22 -2.65
N SER A 60 -4.31 13.41 -3.20
CA SER A 60 -2.99 13.99 -3.42
C SER A 60 -2.41 14.47 -2.09
N VAL A 61 -1.11 14.29 -1.91
CA VAL A 61 -0.38 14.78 -0.74
C VAL A 61 0.69 15.75 -1.21
N ASN A 62 0.70 16.95 -0.65
CA ASN A 62 1.58 18.04 -1.10
C ASN A 62 1.47 18.36 -2.61
N GLY A 63 0.28 18.22 -3.16
CA GLY A 63 0.04 18.41 -4.60
C GLY A 63 0.43 17.24 -5.50
N ILE A 64 1.02 16.18 -4.96
CA ILE A 64 1.45 15.00 -5.70
C ILE A 64 0.34 13.95 -5.68
N ALA A 65 -0.11 13.54 -6.86
CA ALA A 65 -1.16 12.53 -6.99
C ALA A 65 -0.65 11.13 -6.63
N CYS A 66 -1.52 10.29 -6.04
CA CYS A 66 -1.20 8.89 -5.77
C CYS A 66 -1.50 8.04 -7.01
N ASN A 67 -0.48 7.65 -7.73
CA ASN A 67 -0.56 6.76 -8.89
C ASN A 67 0.73 5.94 -9.05
N LYS A 68 0.74 4.95 -9.96
CA LYS A 68 1.90 4.09 -10.18
C LYS A 68 3.17 4.85 -10.55
N GLU A 69 3.05 5.93 -11.30
CA GLU A 69 4.18 6.74 -11.76
C GLU A 69 4.84 7.48 -10.59
N THR A 70 4.05 8.22 -9.79
CA THR A 70 4.56 8.95 -8.63
C THR A 70 5.03 8.06 -7.48
N ILE A 71 4.48 6.84 -7.38
CA ILE A 71 5.00 5.81 -6.47
C ILE A 71 6.34 5.28 -6.97
N ARG A 72 6.47 4.98 -8.27
CA ARG A 72 7.70 4.50 -8.90
C ARG A 72 8.83 5.52 -8.78
N SER A 73 8.56 6.79 -9.05
CA SER A 73 9.53 7.88 -8.92
C SER A 73 9.85 8.24 -7.46
N LYS A 74 9.12 7.67 -6.48
CA LYS A 74 9.21 7.99 -5.05
C LYS A 74 8.85 9.45 -4.71
N GLU A 75 8.18 10.14 -5.61
CA GLU A 75 7.68 11.50 -5.36
C GLU A 75 6.49 11.50 -4.39
N TYR A 76 5.63 10.47 -4.46
CA TYR A 76 4.51 10.38 -3.53
C TYR A 76 5.01 10.12 -2.11
N PRO A 77 4.71 11.02 -1.14
CA PRO A 77 5.38 11.03 0.17
C PRO A 77 5.19 9.78 1.03
N PHE A 78 4.13 9.00 0.75
CA PHE A 78 3.80 7.78 1.51
C PHE A 78 4.12 6.51 0.73
N SER A 79 4.96 6.59 -0.29
CA SER A 79 5.47 5.40 -0.97
C SER A 79 6.49 4.67 -0.09
N GLY A 80 6.42 3.36 -0.10
CA GLY A 80 7.35 2.51 0.64
C GLY A 80 7.57 1.18 -0.06
N PRO A 81 8.71 0.54 0.16
CA PRO A 81 9.03 -0.75 -0.44
C PRO A 81 8.20 -1.89 0.17
N LEU A 82 7.92 -2.89 -0.65
CA LEU A 82 7.45 -4.18 -0.21
C LEU A 82 8.67 -5.08 0.01
N TYR A 83 8.72 -5.75 1.15
CA TYR A 83 9.84 -6.62 1.53
C TYR A 83 9.43 -8.09 1.46
N ALA A 84 10.33 -8.92 0.93
CA ALA A 84 10.31 -10.35 1.21
C ALA A 84 11.03 -10.60 2.53
N ILE A 85 10.42 -11.38 3.42
CA ILE A 85 10.99 -11.70 4.73
C ILE A 85 11.34 -13.19 4.73
N THR A 86 12.59 -13.50 5.06
CA THR A 86 13.08 -14.86 5.22
C THR A 86 13.50 -15.10 6.67
N ARG A 87 13.64 -16.35 7.04
CA ARG A 87 14.17 -16.72 8.36
C ARG A 87 15.68 -16.52 8.37
N GLU A 88 16.22 -15.97 9.45
CA GLU A 88 17.66 -15.86 9.65
C GLU A 88 18.32 -17.26 9.65
N GLY A 89 19.38 -17.43 8.89
CA GLY A 89 20.08 -18.72 8.71
C GLY A 89 19.35 -19.68 7.76
N ASP A 90 18.33 -19.28 7.06
CA ASP A 90 17.73 -20.07 5.98
C ASP A 90 18.53 -19.88 4.69
N GLU A 91 19.43 -20.82 4.43
CA GLU A 91 20.25 -20.90 3.21
C GLU A 91 19.66 -21.87 2.17
N SER A 92 18.36 -22.19 2.28
CA SER A 92 17.68 -23.07 1.34
C SER A 92 17.84 -22.55 -0.09
N GLU A 93 18.31 -23.39 -0.99
CA GLU A 93 18.48 -23.08 -2.42
C GLU A 93 17.17 -22.60 -3.05
N SER A 94 16.05 -23.17 -2.64
CA SER A 94 14.72 -22.78 -3.13
C SER A 94 14.36 -21.36 -2.76
N VAL A 95 14.68 -20.92 -1.53
CA VAL A 95 14.44 -19.55 -1.06
C VAL A 95 15.32 -18.57 -1.83
N GLN A 96 16.60 -18.87 -1.98
CA GLN A 96 17.52 -18.02 -2.74
C GLN A 96 17.09 -17.89 -4.20
N THR A 97 16.77 -19.00 -4.85
CA THR A 97 16.28 -19.00 -6.23
C THR A 97 15.01 -18.15 -6.41
N LEU A 98 14.07 -18.23 -5.45
CA LEU A 98 12.86 -17.41 -5.48
C LEU A 98 13.17 -15.92 -5.34
N LEU A 99 14.06 -15.55 -4.41
CA LEU A 99 14.45 -14.15 -4.20
C LEU A 99 15.16 -13.58 -5.43
N GLU A 100 16.08 -14.34 -6.04
CA GLU A 100 16.75 -13.96 -7.28
C GLU A 100 15.76 -13.82 -8.43
N PHE A 101 14.83 -14.78 -8.56
CA PHE A 101 13.78 -14.68 -9.56
C PHE A 101 12.91 -13.44 -9.39
N LEU A 102 12.45 -13.14 -8.16
CA LEU A 102 11.64 -11.95 -7.90
C LEU A 102 12.36 -10.64 -8.25
N GLN A 103 13.69 -10.61 -8.13
CA GLN A 103 14.50 -9.45 -8.50
C GLN A 103 14.88 -9.44 -9.99
N SER A 104 14.69 -10.55 -10.69
CA SER A 104 14.99 -10.64 -12.12
C SER A 104 14.02 -9.81 -12.97
N ARG A 105 14.38 -9.56 -14.22
CA ARG A 105 13.53 -8.85 -15.18
C ARG A 105 12.18 -9.54 -15.39
N GLU A 106 12.18 -10.88 -15.42
CA GLU A 106 10.99 -11.70 -15.59
C GLU A 106 10.11 -11.64 -14.33
N GLY A 107 10.71 -11.76 -13.15
CA GLY A 107 10.02 -11.62 -11.87
C GLY A 107 9.40 -10.24 -11.71
N GLN A 108 10.10 -9.18 -12.10
CA GLN A 108 9.57 -7.81 -12.03
C GLN A 108 8.39 -7.57 -12.99
N LYS A 109 8.33 -8.26 -14.13
CA LYS A 109 7.12 -8.25 -14.99
C LYS A 109 5.93 -8.90 -14.29
N LEU A 110 6.15 -10.00 -13.55
CA LEU A 110 5.08 -10.62 -12.76
C LEU A 110 4.60 -9.71 -11.62
N VAL A 111 5.53 -9.01 -10.97
CA VAL A 111 5.19 -7.99 -9.95
C VAL A 111 4.30 -6.90 -10.56
N GLU A 112 4.63 -6.42 -11.76
CA GLU A 112 3.83 -5.40 -12.46
C GLU A 112 2.46 -5.94 -12.90
N TRP A 113 2.40 -7.16 -13.43
CA TRP A 113 1.13 -7.81 -13.79
C TRP A 113 0.26 -8.07 -12.55
N GLY A 114 0.88 -8.37 -11.41
CA GLY A 114 0.19 -8.47 -10.13
C GLY A 114 -0.35 -7.14 -9.59
N GLY A 115 -0.12 -6.01 -10.31
CA GLY A 115 -0.65 -4.69 -9.92
C GLY A 115 0.26 -3.88 -8.99
N PHE A 116 1.42 -4.41 -8.63
CA PHE A 116 2.43 -3.70 -7.84
C PHE A 116 3.32 -2.82 -8.73
N VAL A 117 4.06 -1.93 -8.10
CA VAL A 117 5.06 -1.11 -8.79
C VAL A 117 6.40 -1.85 -8.77
N PRO A 118 6.98 -2.23 -9.93
CA PRO A 118 8.22 -2.97 -9.96
C PRO A 118 9.41 -2.12 -9.49
N LEU A 119 10.47 -2.80 -9.08
CA LEU A 119 11.78 -2.18 -8.87
C LEU A 119 12.29 -1.60 -10.19
N GLN A 120 13.09 -0.57 -10.11
CA GLN A 120 13.72 0.04 -11.31
C GLN A 120 14.85 -0.83 -11.83
#